data_71c5910dab9557b459c8a3891d9dd46f
#
_entry.id   71c5910dab9557b459c8a3891d9dd46f
#
_cell.length_a   1.000
_cell.length_b   1.000
_cell.length_c   1.000
_cell.angle_alpha   90.00
_cell.angle_beta   90.00
_cell.angle_gamma   90.00
#
_symmetry.space_group_name_H-M   'P 1'
#
loop_
_entity.id
_entity.type
_entity.pdbx_description
1 polymer ?
#
loop_
_entity_poly.entity_id
_entity_poly.type
_entity_poly.pdbx_seq_one_letter_code
_entity_poly.pdbx_strand_id
1 'polypeptide(L)'
;MTGTGISYGAISVLNAIPCGIGSTIGIDLRTEAVFEPTDGGIRITLVDRPGMNDRLVRECVRETLKAIGKEVPGYDLTVRSQIPPSRGLKSSSSVCNAVISAVLDHFGKKMDPVDVVRLGVECAIYCKVTITGAFDDACGCHLGGLVVTDNSRREIVSRKEMERYDVIVCSPEREITKDKVDVSAYRALKEKYEKLAQSITDDPLKVLEENGRAVAGIIGMDDSVVSKAKGLGAIAGGVSGTGPAIAIVCEPGTGRKIAEGLGCETILCRVR
;
A
#
# COMPACT_ATOMS: atom_id res chain seq x y z
N MET A 1 -28.79 -3.18 7.75
CA MET A 1 -28.04 -2.58 6.61
C MET A 1 -26.60 -3.04 6.72
N THR A 2 -25.99 -3.44 5.63
CA THR A 2 -24.55 -3.78 5.57
C THR A 2 -23.74 -2.49 5.46
N GLY A 3 -22.56 -2.44 6.09
CA GLY A 3 -21.62 -1.34 5.89
C GLY A 3 -20.57 -1.72 4.86
N THR A 4 -20.17 -0.79 3.99
CA THR A 4 -19.20 -1.00 2.93
C THR A 4 -18.03 -0.03 3.06
N GLY A 5 -16.82 -0.55 2.97
CA GLY A 5 -15.60 0.25 2.98
C GLY A 5 -14.71 -0.06 1.78
N ILE A 6 -14.13 1.00 1.21
CA ILE A 6 -13.27 0.91 0.04
C ILE A 6 -11.94 1.56 0.36
N SER A 7 -10.87 0.89 -0.02
CA SER A 7 -9.52 1.44 -0.05
C SER A 7 -8.79 0.95 -1.30
N TYR A 8 -7.57 1.40 -1.51
CA TYR A 8 -6.86 1.17 -2.75
C TYR A 8 -5.41 0.72 -2.48
N GLY A 9 -4.70 0.38 -3.54
CA GLY A 9 -3.27 0.11 -3.48
C GLY A 9 -2.44 1.38 -3.56
N ALA A 10 -1.15 1.22 -3.34
CA ALA A 10 -0.17 2.28 -3.59
C ALA A 10 1.17 1.68 -4.04
N ILE A 11 1.96 2.50 -4.73
CA ILE A 11 3.35 2.20 -5.07
C ILE A 11 4.29 3.11 -4.27
N SER A 12 5.47 2.61 -3.92
CA SER A 12 6.45 3.43 -3.17
C SER A 12 7.20 4.36 -4.09
N VAL A 13 7.30 5.61 -3.65
CA VAL A 13 8.25 6.61 -4.16
C VAL A 13 9.53 6.57 -3.34
N LEU A 14 9.42 6.58 -2.02
CA LEU A 14 10.54 6.47 -1.09
C LEU A 14 10.18 5.53 0.07
N ASN A 15 11.07 4.57 0.38
CA ASN A 15 10.88 3.65 1.49
C ASN A 15 11.24 4.33 2.82
N ALA A 16 10.36 4.22 3.82
CA ALA A 16 10.56 4.85 5.14
C ALA A 16 11.60 4.15 6.03
N ILE A 17 12.00 2.92 5.76
CA ILE A 17 12.89 2.14 6.64
C ILE A 17 14.23 2.85 6.89
N PRO A 18 14.91 3.47 5.89
CA PRO A 18 16.21 4.09 6.10
C PRO A 18 16.23 5.32 6.99
N CYS A 19 15.27 6.23 6.83
CA CYS A 19 15.32 7.56 7.47
C CYS A 19 14.01 8.00 8.17
N GLY A 20 12.98 7.17 8.15
CA GLY A 20 11.67 7.51 8.74
C GLY A 20 10.75 8.31 7.82
N ILE A 21 11.27 8.94 6.77
CA ILE A 21 10.47 9.63 5.76
C ILE A 21 10.06 8.61 4.70
N GLY A 22 8.76 8.48 4.48
CA GLY A 22 8.17 7.61 3.47
C GLY A 22 7.36 8.40 2.45
N SER A 23 7.24 7.84 1.24
CA SER A 23 6.39 8.43 0.21
C SER A 23 5.79 7.38 -0.70
N THR A 24 4.53 7.57 -1.04
CA THR A 24 3.77 6.67 -1.90
C THR A 24 2.88 7.44 -2.87
N ILE A 25 2.59 6.80 -3.99
CA ILE A 25 1.57 7.24 -4.95
C ILE A 25 0.42 6.22 -4.90
N GLY A 26 -0.81 6.71 -4.67
CA GLY A 26 -2.02 5.88 -4.71
C GLY A 26 -2.31 5.38 -6.12
N ILE A 27 -2.75 4.12 -6.24
CA ILE A 27 -3.18 3.48 -7.50
C ILE A 27 -4.57 2.89 -7.37
N ASP A 28 -5.29 2.70 -8.46
CA ASP A 28 -6.71 2.32 -8.49
C ASP A 28 -7.00 0.81 -8.34
N LEU A 29 -6.00 0.00 -7.91
CA LEU A 29 -6.25 -1.37 -7.47
C LEU A 29 -7.05 -1.36 -6.17
N ARG A 30 -8.25 -1.92 -6.19
CA ARG A 30 -9.26 -1.77 -5.15
C ARG A 30 -9.25 -2.90 -4.13
N THR A 31 -9.47 -2.55 -2.87
CA THR A 31 -9.89 -3.43 -1.78
C THR A 31 -11.26 -2.99 -1.29
N GLU A 32 -12.17 -3.93 -1.14
CA GLU A 32 -13.53 -3.73 -0.63
C GLU A 32 -13.75 -4.60 0.59
N ALA A 33 -14.35 -4.04 1.63
CA ALA A 33 -14.81 -4.75 2.81
C ALA A 33 -16.31 -4.52 3.00
N VAL A 34 -17.03 -5.60 3.35
CA VAL A 34 -18.46 -5.57 3.70
C VAL A 34 -18.60 -6.10 5.12
N PHE A 35 -19.19 -5.31 6.01
CA PHE A 35 -19.38 -5.62 7.41
C PHE A 35 -20.87 -5.68 7.74
N GLU A 36 -21.29 -6.75 8.44
CA GLU A 36 -22.67 -6.96 8.88
C GLU A 36 -22.68 -7.57 10.28
N PRO A 37 -23.20 -6.87 11.32
CA PRO A 37 -23.39 -7.45 12.63
C PRO A 37 -24.38 -8.62 12.58
N THR A 38 -24.14 -9.60 13.46
CA THR A 38 -25.01 -10.78 13.65
C THR A 38 -25.36 -10.97 15.13
N ASP A 39 -26.36 -11.78 15.42
CA ASP A 39 -26.80 -12.09 16.78
C ASP A 39 -25.79 -12.95 17.56
N GLY A 40 -24.76 -13.44 16.91
CA GLY A 40 -23.66 -14.20 17.52
C GLY A 40 -22.72 -14.83 16.52
N GLY A 41 -21.49 -15.10 17.00
CA GLY A 41 -20.43 -15.67 16.17
C GLY A 41 -19.76 -14.65 15.26
N ILE A 42 -18.53 -14.97 14.85
CA ILE A 42 -17.73 -14.16 13.95
C ILE A 42 -17.36 -15.00 12.75
N ARG A 43 -17.77 -14.58 11.55
CA ARG A 43 -17.40 -15.19 10.28
C ARG A 43 -16.62 -14.17 9.45
N ILE A 44 -15.42 -14.57 9.01
CA ILE A 44 -14.58 -13.75 8.15
C ILE A 44 -14.25 -14.51 6.88
N THR A 45 -14.51 -13.87 5.74
CA THR A 45 -14.24 -14.40 4.41
C THR A 45 -13.25 -13.48 3.69
N LEU A 46 -12.02 -13.94 3.51
CA LEU A 46 -11.01 -13.28 2.67
C LEU A 46 -11.09 -13.93 1.28
N VAL A 47 -11.88 -13.35 0.38
CA VAL A 47 -12.32 -13.99 -0.88
C VAL A 47 -11.14 -14.42 -1.75
N ASP A 48 -10.17 -13.53 -1.93
CA ASP A 48 -9.02 -13.76 -2.81
C ASP A 48 -7.83 -14.42 -2.07
N ARG A 49 -8.04 -14.84 -0.80
CA ARG A 49 -6.99 -15.35 0.09
C ARG A 49 -7.53 -16.40 1.06
N PRO A 50 -8.09 -17.50 0.56
CA PRO A 50 -8.62 -18.53 1.43
C PRO A 50 -7.50 -19.10 2.31
N GLY A 51 -7.77 -19.25 3.62
CA GLY A 51 -6.80 -19.76 4.60
C GLY A 51 -5.77 -18.77 5.14
N MET A 52 -5.77 -17.51 4.69
CA MET A 52 -4.94 -16.48 5.29
C MET A 52 -5.41 -16.14 6.71
N ASN A 53 -4.46 -15.84 7.61
CA ASN A 53 -4.75 -15.45 8.98
C ASN A 53 -5.59 -14.16 9.02
N ASP A 54 -6.69 -14.18 9.74
CA ASP A 54 -7.68 -13.12 9.85
C ASP A 54 -7.43 -12.16 11.05
N ARG A 55 -6.35 -12.36 11.81
CA ARG A 55 -6.04 -11.59 13.02
C ARG A 55 -6.06 -10.07 12.79
N LEU A 56 -5.49 -9.62 11.67
CA LEU A 56 -5.41 -8.18 11.36
C LEU A 56 -6.80 -7.58 11.15
N VAL A 57 -7.65 -8.24 10.39
CA VAL A 57 -9.01 -7.74 10.10
C VAL A 57 -9.90 -7.79 11.35
N ARG A 58 -9.76 -8.81 12.20
CA ARG A 58 -10.42 -8.87 13.51
C ARG A 58 -10.02 -7.70 14.39
N GLU A 59 -8.74 -7.40 14.43
CA GLU A 59 -8.21 -6.29 15.20
C GLU A 59 -8.75 -4.95 14.71
N CYS A 60 -8.81 -4.73 13.38
CA CYS A 60 -9.41 -3.53 12.80
C CYS A 60 -10.89 -3.37 13.20
N VAL A 61 -11.69 -4.44 13.14
CA VAL A 61 -13.10 -4.39 13.59
C VAL A 61 -13.16 -4.05 15.08
N ARG A 62 -12.41 -4.76 15.93
CA ARG A 62 -12.40 -4.57 17.38
C ARG A 62 -12.06 -3.14 17.78
N GLU A 63 -10.97 -2.61 17.25
CA GLU A 63 -10.52 -1.26 17.60
C GLU A 63 -11.44 -0.18 17.01
N THR A 64 -12.04 -0.40 15.84
CA THR A 64 -13.02 0.53 15.29
C THR A 64 -14.29 0.58 16.15
N LEU A 65 -14.85 -0.59 16.53
CA LEU A 65 -16.01 -0.65 17.41
C LEU A 65 -15.74 0.06 18.74
N LYS A 66 -14.58 -0.18 19.34
CA LYS A 66 -14.14 0.49 20.56
C LYS A 66 -14.05 2.02 20.37
N ALA A 67 -13.45 2.49 19.30
CA ALA A 67 -13.28 3.92 19.01
C ALA A 67 -14.62 4.65 18.84
N ILE A 68 -15.65 3.98 18.33
CA ILE A 68 -16.99 4.57 18.18
C ILE A 68 -17.97 4.24 19.34
N GLY A 69 -17.49 3.56 20.39
CA GLY A 69 -18.31 3.18 21.56
C GLY A 69 -19.45 2.22 21.20
N LYS A 70 -19.19 1.24 20.35
CA LYS A 70 -20.15 0.21 19.92
C LYS A 70 -19.66 -1.19 20.27
N GLU A 71 -20.61 -2.07 20.51
CA GLU A 71 -20.39 -3.51 20.71
C GLU A 71 -21.38 -4.26 19.86
N VAL A 72 -20.98 -5.44 19.38
CA VAL A 72 -21.83 -6.36 18.61
C VAL A 72 -21.61 -7.78 19.12
N PRO A 73 -22.66 -8.62 19.22
CA PRO A 73 -22.54 -10.03 19.65
C PRO A 73 -21.71 -10.87 18.68
N GLY A 74 -21.74 -10.52 17.40
CA GLY A 74 -21.01 -11.18 16.32
C GLY A 74 -21.06 -10.34 15.05
N TYR A 75 -20.38 -10.80 14.01
CA TYR A 75 -20.43 -10.17 12.70
C TYR A 75 -19.96 -11.09 11.58
N ASP A 76 -20.45 -10.83 10.38
CA ASP A 76 -19.92 -11.32 9.12
C ASP A 76 -19.07 -10.21 8.50
N LEU A 77 -17.84 -10.55 8.09
CA LEU A 77 -16.94 -9.65 7.39
C LEU A 77 -16.44 -10.33 6.11
N THR A 78 -16.71 -9.71 4.97
CA THR A 78 -16.19 -10.17 3.68
C THR A 78 -15.20 -9.14 3.15
N VAL A 79 -13.99 -9.57 2.80
CA VAL A 79 -12.94 -8.72 2.20
C VAL A 79 -12.56 -9.29 0.84
N ARG A 80 -12.57 -8.42 -0.17
CA ARG A 80 -12.16 -8.71 -1.56
C ARG A 80 -11.10 -7.71 -1.97
N SER A 81 -9.99 -8.16 -2.59
CA SER A 81 -8.87 -7.29 -2.93
C SER A 81 -8.25 -7.65 -4.27
N GLN A 82 -8.10 -6.67 -5.15
CA GLN A 82 -7.35 -6.77 -6.40
C GLN A 82 -5.82 -6.68 -6.19
N ILE A 83 -5.37 -6.35 -4.97
CA ILE A 83 -3.96 -6.09 -4.67
C ILE A 83 -3.27 -7.40 -4.31
N PRO A 84 -2.29 -7.89 -5.07
CA PRO A 84 -1.52 -9.08 -4.72
C PRO A 84 -0.84 -8.93 -3.35
N PRO A 85 -0.93 -9.94 -2.47
CA PRO A 85 -0.28 -9.91 -1.16
C PRO A 85 1.24 -10.03 -1.26
N SER A 86 1.98 -9.48 -0.27
CA SER A 86 3.43 -9.65 -0.12
C SER A 86 4.26 -9.25 -1.35
N ARG A 87 3.75 -8.32 -2.16
CA ARG A 87 4.38 -7.83 -3.40
C ARG A 87 4.83 -6.37 -3.33
N GLY A 88 4.69 -5.69 -2.18
CA GLY A 88 5.06 -4.27 -2.04
C GLY A 88 3.99 -3.28 -2.52
N LEU A 89 2.75 -3.72 -2.78
CA LEU A 89 1.63 -2.91 -3.26
C LEU A 89 0.66 -2.48 -2.14
N LYS A 90 1.09 -2.56 -0.88
CA LYS A 90 0.40 -2.05 0.31
C LYS A 90 -0.91 -2.75 0.67
N SER A 91 -1.03 -4.00 0.31
CA SER A 91 -2.23 -4.80 0.49
C SER A 91 -2.74 -4.82 1.95
N SER A 92 -1.88 -4.96 2.97
CA SER A 92 -2.29 -4.96 4.38
C SER A 92 -2.87 -3.61 4.79
N SER A 93 -2.24 -2.50 4.40
CA SER A 93 -2.72 -1.15 4.69
C SER A 93 -4.07 -0.88 4.03
N SER A 94 -4.24 -1.29 2.78
CA SER A 94 -5.50 -1.18 2.06
C SER A 94 -6.63 -1.96 2.75
N VAL A 95 -6.33 -3.18 3.21
CA VAL A 95 -7.31 -4.01 3.95
C VAL A 95 -7.71 -3.34 5.27
N CYS A 96 -6.75 -2.83 6.06
CA CYS A 96 -7.08 -2.12 7.31
C CYS A 96 -8.02 -0.95 7.05
N ASN A 97 -7.69 -0.08 6.10
CA ASN A 97 -8.49 1.10 5.79
C ASN A 97 -9.90 0.72 5.31
N ALA A 98 -10.03 -0.31 4.45
CA ALA A 98 -11.32 -0.77 3.95
C ALA A 98 -12.20 -1.34 5.08
N VAL A 99 -11.63 -2.18 5.96
CA VAL A 99 -12.36 -2.78 7.09
C VAL A 99 -12.83 -1.71 8.08
N ILE A 100 -11.96 -0.78 8.47
CA ILE A 100 -12.31 0.33 9.35
C ILE A 100 -13.45 1.15 8.75
N SER A 101 -13.33 1.51 7.46
CA SER A 101 -14.36 2.26 6.74
C SER A 101 -15.69 1.51 6.67
N ALA A 102 -15.70 0.18 6.49
CA ALA A 102 -16.92 -0.62 6.46
C ALA A 102 -17.65 -0.62 7.81
N VAL A 103 -16.91 -0.75 8.92
CA VAL A 103 -17.50 -0.67 10.26
C VAL A 103 -18.08 0.73 10.52
N LEU A 104 -17.35 1.79 10.18
CA LEU A 104 -17.82 3.17 10.33
C LEU A 104 -19.09 3.41 9.52
N ASP A 105 -19.14 2.96 8.26
CA ASP A 105 -20.27 3.10 7.36
C ASP A 105 -21.52 2.42 7.92
N HIS A 106 -21.39 1.18 8.42
CA HIS A 106 -22.50 0.45 9.04
C HIS A 106 -23.18 1.26 10.16
N PHE A 107 -22.40 1.90 11.02
CA PHE A 107 -22.94 2.68 12.14
C PHE A 107 -23.23 4.15 11.79
N GLY A 108 -23.10 4.55 10.51
CA GLY A 108 -23.27 5.93 10.08
C GLY A 108 -22.32 6.90 10.76
N LYS A 109 -21.11 6.40 11.17
CA LYS A 109 -20.10 7.20 11.84
C LYS A 109 -19.09 7.73 10.83
N LYS A 110 -18.61 8.94 11.09
CA LYS A 110 -17.52 9.56 10.32
C LYS A 110 -16.29 9.67 11.21
N MET A 111 -15.14 9.43 10.63
CA MET A 111 -13.83 9.61 11.24
C MET A 111 -12.98 10.41 10.25
N ASP A 112 -12.09 11.26 10.75
CA ASP A 112 -11.15 11.95 9.89
C ASP A 112 -10.32 10.92 9.08
N PRO A 113 -10.08 11.12 7.78
CA PRO A 113 -9.34 10.17 6.96
C PRO A 113 -7.96 9.82 7.53
N VAL A 114 -7.27 10.77 8.17
CA VAL A 114 -5.97 10.51 8.80
C VAL A 114 -6.12 9.66 10.05
N ASP A 115 -7.21 9.81 10.80
CA ASP A 115 -7.48 8.99 11.98
C ASP A 115 -7.87 7.55 11.60
N VAL A 116 -8.57 7.34 10.47
CA VAL A 116 -8.78 6.00 9.89
C VAL A 116 -7.42 5.34 9.61
N VAL A 117 -6.51 6.07 8.98
CA VAL A 117 -5.15 5.59 8.70
C VAL A 117 -4.38 5.27 9.98
N ARG A 118 -4.40 6.17 10.97
CA ARG A 118 -3.72 5.96 12.26
C ARG A 118 -4.23 4.72 12.97
N LEU A 119 -5.54 4.53 13.01
CA LEU A 119 -6.15 3.35 13.61
C LEU A 119 -5.70 2.05 12.91
N GLY A 120 -5.67 2.04 11.58
CA GLY A 120 -5.17 0.91 10.79
C GLY A 120 -3.70 0.61 11.06
N VAL A 121 -2.86 1.64 11.22
CA VAL A 121 -1.44 1.52 11.57
C VAL A 121 -1.26 0.91 12.96
N GLU A 122 -2.05 1.33 13.97
CA GLU A 122 -2.02 0.73 15.31
C GLU A 122 -2.37 -0.76 15.26
N CYS A 123 -3.42 -1.13 14.53
CA CYS A 123 -3.79 -2.52 14.34
C CYS A 123 -2.65 -3.34 13.69
N ALA A 124 -1.99 -2.77 12.67
CA ALA A 124 -0.88 -3.42 11.98
C ALA A 124 0.35 -3.61 12.88
N ILE A 125 0.67 -2.65 13.74
CA ILE A 125 1.74 -2.73 14.74
C ILE A 125 1.39 -3.81 15.77
N TYR A 126 0.19 -3.78 16.34
CA TYR A 126 -0.27 -4.76 17.32
C TYR A 126 -0.22 -6.19 16.76
N CYS A 127 -0.60 -6.37 15.50
CA CYS A 127 -0.54 -7.65 14.81
C CYS A 127 0.85 -8.05 14.33
N LYS A 128 1.86 -7.17 14.45
CA LYS A 128 3.26 -7.38 14.01
C LYS A 128 3.39 -7.64 12.49
N VAL A 129 2.56 -7.00 11.68
CA VAL A 129 2.58 -7.14 10.21
C VAL A 129 3.31 -5.98 9.51
N THR A 130 3.96 -5.12 10.26
CA THR A 130 4.69 -3.96 9.75
C THR A 130 6.03 -3.77 10.48
N ILE A 131 7.00 -3.09 9.83
CA ILE A 131 8.32 -2.76 10.39
C ILE A 131 8.30 -1.35 11.00
N THR A 132 7.77 -0.36 10.26
CA THR A 132 7.81 1.07 10.63
C THR A 132 6.43 1.61 11.04
N GLY A 133 5.39 0.77 11.11
CA GLY A 133 4.00 1.19 11.15
C GLY A 133 3.41 1.41 9.74
N ALA A 134 4.25 1.64 8.73
CA ALA A 134 3.85 1.84 7.32
C ALA A 134 2.76 2.91 7.15
N PHE A 135 2.94 4.05 7.83
CA PHE A 135 1.98 5.16 7.80
C PHE A 135 1.87 5.77 6.39
N ASP A 136 2.99 5.88 5.67
CA ASP A 136 3.06 6.27 4.26
C ASP A 136 2.21 5.34 3.38
N ASP A 137 2.35 4.03 3.57
CA ASP A 137 1.60 3.01 2.83
C ASP A 137 0.09 3.19 3.03
N ALA A 138 -0.33 3.36 4.29
CA ALA A 138 -1.74 3.51 4.63
C ALA A 138 -2.32 4.85 4.14
N CYS A 139 -1.54 5.93 4.21
CA CYS A 139 -1.92 7.23 3.64
C CYS A 139 -2.13 7.15 2.12
N GLY A 140 -1.18 6.59 1.37
CA GLY A 140 -1.31 6.45 -0.08
C GLY A 140 -2.52 5.61 -0.49
N CYS A 141 -2.79 4.52 0.25
CA CYS A 141 -3.95 3.67 0.03
C CYS A 141 -5.29 4.39 0.28
N HIS A 142 -5.37 5.23 1.30
CA HIS A 142 -6.63 5.85 1.70
C HIS A 142 -6.86 7.19 1.00
N LEU A 143 -5.84 8.02 0.95
CA LEU A 143 -5.94 9.41 0.50
C LEU A 143 -5.71 9.58 -1.02
N GLY A 144 -4.88 8.74 -1.63
CA GLY A 144 -4.47 8.87 -3.04
C GLY A 144 -3.53 10.03 -3.30
N GLY A 145 -3.15 10.20 -4.57
CA GLY A 145 -2.14 11.16 -4.99
C GLY A 145 -0.73 10.77 -4.51
N LEU A 146 0.18 11.74 -4.54
CA LEU A 146 1.51 11.65 -3.92
C LEU A 146 1.41 12.06 -2.46
N VAL A 147 1.77 11.18 -1.55
CA VAL A 147 1.81 11.45 -0.11
C VAL A 147 3.23 11.30 0.39
N VAL A 148 3.71 12.27 1.16
CA VAL A 148 4.99 12.25 1.89
C VAL A 148 4.70 12.29 3.37
N THR A 149 5.30 11.39 4.15
CA THR A 149 5.03 11.25 5.58
C THR A 149 6.30 11.17 6.41
N ASP A 150 6.22 11.65 7.64
CA ASP A 150 7.12 11.23 8.72
C ASP A 150 6.46 10.05 9.45
N ASN A 151 6.97 8.84 9.21
CA ASN A 151 6.40 7.63 9.80
C ASN A 151 6.66 7.53 11.31
N SER A 152 7.71 8.18 11.82
CA SER A 152 8.05 8.18 13.24
C SER A 152 7.05 9.00 14.06
N ARG A 153 6.59 10.12 13.48
CA ARG A 153 5.59 11.02 14.08
C ARG A 153 4.17 10.67 13.67
N ARG A 154 4.00 9.85 12.59
CA ARG A 154 2.71 9.59 11.94
C ARG A 154 2.03 10.87 11.47
N GLU A 155 2.80 11.70 10.80
CA GLU A 155 2.38 12.97 10.26
C GLU A 155 2.52 13.00 8.74
N ILE A 156 1.58 13.66 8.07
CA ILE A 156 1.67 13.95 6.64
C ILE A 156 2.50 15.21 6.50
N VAL A 157 3.65 15.10 5.85
CA VAL A 157 4.54 16.23 5.53
C VAL A 157 4.00 17.01 4.35
N SER A 158 3.57 16.31 3.31
CA SER A 158 2.92 16.92 2.15
C SER A 158 2.02 15.92 1.42
N ARG A 159 1.01 16.45 0.72
CA ARG A 159 0.17 15.69 -0.20
C ARG A 159 -0.11 16.53 -1.43
N LYS A 160 0.03 15.92 -2.61
CA LYS A 160 -0.28 16.54 -3.90
C LYS A 160 -1.13 15.58 -4.73
N GLU A 161 -2.07 16.11 -5.49
CA GLU A 161 -2.68 15.35 -6.57
C GLU A 161 -1.65 15.14 -7.67
N MET A 162 -1.76 14.02 -8.37
CA MET A 162 -0.90 13.69 -9.49
C MET A 162 -1.74 13.47 -10.75
N GLU A 163 -1.08 13.62 -11.88
CA GLU A 163 -1.65 13.22 -13.15
C GLU A 163 -2.03 11.73 -13.12
N ARG A 164 -3.10 11.37 -13.84
CA ARG A 164 -3.60 9.99 -13.91
C ARG A 164 -2.73 9.14 -14.85
N TYR A 165 -1.45 9.03 -14.53
CA TYR A 165 -0.54 8.13 -15.22
C TYR A 165 -1.06 6.70 -15.26
N ASP A 166 -0.78 5.99 -16.35
CA ASP A 166 -0.90 4.53 -16.35
C ASP A 166 0.24 3.92 -15.53
N VAL A 167 -0.06 2.90 -14.76
CA VAL A 167 0.92 2.17 -13.96
C VAL A 167 0.87 0.70 -14.33
N ILE A 168 2.03 0.15 -14.73
CA ILE A 168 2.20 -1.27 -14.97
C ILE A 168 2.90 -1.86 -13.76
N VAL A 169 2.32 -2.89 -13.18
CA VAL A 169 2.95 -3.65 -12.10
C VAL A 169 3.44 -4.98 -12.66
N CYS A 170 4.75 -5.16 -12.67
CA CYS A 170 5.40 -6.44 -12.92
C CYS A 170 5.60 -7.14 -11.58
N SER A 171 4.95 -8.28 -11.39
CA SER A 171 4.98 -9.00 -10.11
C SER A 171 5.56 -10.39 -10.32
N PRO A 172 6.88 -10.60 -10.08
CA PRO A 172 7.47 -11.93 -10.18
C PRO A 172 6.83 -12.87 -9.15
N GLU A 173 6.88 -14.18 -9.38
CA GLU A 173 6.28 -15.19 -8.51
C GLU A 173 6.86 -15.18 -7.08
N ARG A 174 8.08 -14.66 -6.91
CA ARG A 174 8.75 -14.55 -5.61
C ARG A 174 7.94 -13.68 -4.65
N GLU A 175 7.82 -14.11 -3.40
CA GLU A 175 7.25 -13.34 -2.30
C GLU A 175 8.32 -12.91 -1.30
N ILE A 176 8.22 -11.68 -0.79
CA ILE A 176 9.08 -11.17 0.29
C ILE A 176 8.20 -10.81 1.48
N THR A 177 8.25 -11.64 2.50
CA THR A 177 7.55 -11.40 3.78
C THR A 177 8.37 -10.46 4.66
N LYS A 178 7.70 -9.72 5.54
CA LYS A 178 8.34 -8.66 6.37
C LYS A 178 9.43 -9.18 7.30
N ASP A 179 9.35 -10.41 7.74
CA ASP A 179 10.36 -11.10 8.57
C ASP A 179 11.66 -11.40 7.82
N LYS A 180 11.63 -11.41 6.48
CA LYS A 180 12.82 -11.65 5.62
C LYS A 180 13.49 -10.36 5.15
N VAL A 181 13.00 -9.20 5.57
CA VAL A 181 13.57 -7.90 5.18
C VAL A 181 14.81 -7.62 6.00
N ASP A 182 15.94 -7.44 5.33
CA ASP A 182 17.19 -7.00 5.99
C ASP A 182 17.13 -5.50 6.32
N VAL A 183 16.59 -5.18 7.49
CA VAL A 183 16.44 -3.81 7.97
C VAL A 183 17.80 -3.10 8.09
N SER A 184 18.89 -3.83 8.35
CA SER A 184 20.22 -3.26 8.51
C SER A 184 20.78 -2.74 7.18
N ALA A 185 20.57 -3.49 6.09
CA ALA A 185 20.93 -3.06 4.74
C ALA A 185 20.17 -1.78 4.30
N TYR A 186 18.88 -1.68 4.67
CA TYR A 186 18.13 -0.44 4.43
C TYR A 186 18.70 0.74 5.23
N ARG A 187 18.97 0.55 6.53
CA ARG A 187 19.48 1.61 7.41
C ARG A 187 20.86 2.11 7.00
N ALA A 188 21.69 1.26 6.38
CA ALA A 188 22.97 1.67 5.82
C ALA A 188 22.85 2.74 4.72
N LEU A 189 21.69 2.89 4.12
CA LEU A 189 21.41 3.88 3.09
C LEU A 189 20.82 5.20 3.62
N LYS A 190 20.82 5.43 4.94
CA LYS A 190 20.17 6.57 5.59
C LYS A 190 20.50 7.91 4.93
N GLU A 191 21.79 8.24 4.78
CA GLU A 191 22.22 9.52 4.19
C GLU A 191 21.73 9.72 2.74
N LYS A 192 21.75 8.64 1.93
CA LYS A 192 21.19 8.67 0.57
C LYS A 192 19.69 8.99 0.61
N TYR A 193 18.96 8.35 1.51
CA TYR A 193 17.51 8.51 1.61
C TYR A 193 17.09 9.86 2.19
N GLU A 194 17.87 10.44 3.10
CA GLU A 194 17.67 11.81 3.58
C GLU A 194 17.80 12.85 2.45
N LYS A 195 18.75 12.65 1.52
CA LYS A 195 18.88 13.48 0.32
C LYS A 195 17.71 13.28 -0.66
N LEU A 196 17.31 12.03 -0.91
CA LEU A 196 16.16 11.72 -1.77
C LEU A 196 14.87 12.32 -1.22
N ALA A 197 14.68 12.28 0.10
CA ALA A 197 13.50 12.85 0.76
C ALA A 197 13.31 14.35 0.46
N GLN A 198 14.39 15.11 0.31
CA GLN A 198 14.35 16.53 -0.02
C GLN A 198 13.87 16.81 -1.46
N SER A 199 13.98 15.82 -2.35
CA SER A 199 13.63 15.97 -3.77
C SER A 199 12.26 15.38 -4.13
N ILE A 200 11.55 14.76 -3.19
CA ILE A 200 10.28 14.06 -3.50
C ILE A 200 9.23 14.99 -4.11
N THR A 201 9.11 16.20 -3.61
CA THR A 201 8.09 17.16 -4.05
C THR A 201 8.38 17.76 -5.42
N ASP A 202 9.65 17.78 -5.82
CA ASP A 202 10.11 18.38 -7.07
C ASP A 202 10.16 17.35 -8.20
N ASP A 203 10.68 16.15 -7.92
CA ASP A 203 10.82 15.08 -8.91
C ASP A 203 10.53 13.70 -8.29
N PRO A 204 9.25 13.39 -7.98
CA PRO A 204 8.87 12.14 -7.33
C PRO A 204 9.19 10.90 -8.17
N LEU A 205 9.16 11.01 -9.50
CA LEU A 205 9.40 9.87 -10.38
C LEU A 205 10.88 9.50 -10.44
N LYS A 206 11.79 10.47 -10.39
CA LYS A 206 13.21 10.22 -10.25
C LYS A 206 13.53 9.59 -8.89
N VAL A 207 12.90 10.07 -7.81
CA VAL A 207 13.05 9.48 -6.47
C VAL A 207 12.57 8.04 -6.47
N LEU A 208 11.45 7.72 -7.13
CA LEU A 208 10.93 6.37 -7.29
C LEU A 208 11.97 5.45 -7.97
N GLU A 209 12.62 5.90 -9.06
CA GLU A 209 13.67 5.12 -9.74
C GLU A 209 14.89 4.87 -8.83
N GLU A 210 15.37 5.91 -8.15
CA GLU A 210 16.54 5.82 -7.26
C GLU A 210 16.27 4.89 -6.05
N ASN A 211 15.08 5.02 -5.45
CA ASN A 211 14.61 4.13 -4.41
C ASN A 211 14.48 2.69 -4.92
N GLY A 212 13.82 2.50 -6.06
CA GLY A 212 13.59 1.18 -6.64
C GLY A 212 14.88 0.44 -6.95
N ARG A 213 15.87 1.14 -7.53
CA ARG A 213 17.22 0.59 -7.80
C ARG A 213 17.95 0.21 -6.51
N ALA A 214 17.87 1.04 -5.47
CA ALA A 214 18.47 0.74 -4.18
C ALA A 214 17.84 -0.49 -3.54
N VAL A 215 16.52 -0.61 -3.58
CA VAL A 215 15.80 -1.79 -3.07
C VAL A 215 16.16 -3.04 -3.88
N ALA A 216 16.19 -2.97 -5.22
CA ALA A 216 16.59 -4.08 -6.07
C ALA A 216 17.97 -4.62 -5.67
N GLY A 217 18.95 -3.72 -5.41
CA GLY A 217 20.27 -4.09 -4.93
C GLY A 217 20.23 -4.81 -3.57
N ILE A 218 19.43 -4.32 -2.60
CA ILE A 218 19.32 -4.94 -1.27
C ILE A 218 18.74 -6.37 -1.36
N ILE A 219 17.70 -6.56 -2.17
CA ILE A 219 17.00 -7.86 -2.26
C ILE A 219 17.60 -8.80 -3.32
N GLY A 220 18.68 -8.39 -3.99
CA GLY A 220 19.33 -9.17 -5.06
C GLY A 220 18.37 -9.47 -6.22
N MET A 221 17.65 -8.46 -6.70
CA MET A 221 16.65 -8.62 -7.75
C MET A 221 17.08 -7.93 -9.02
N ASP A 222 16.89 -8.59 -10.18
CA ASP A 222 17.04 -7.98 -11.50
C ASP A 222 15.89 -6.99 -11.74
N ASP A 223 16.22 -5.74 -12.01
CA ASP A 223 15.30 -4.67 -12.37
C ASP A 223 15.42 -4.24 -13.85
N SER A 224 16.04 -5.05 -14.68
CA SER A 224 16.25 -4.78 -16.13
C SER A 224 14.94 -4.51 -16.90
N VAL A 225 13.81 -5.02 -16.39
CA VAL A 225 12.48 -4.74 -16.92
C VAL A 225 12.16 -3.23 -16.92
N VAL A 226 12.74 -2.46 -15.98
CA VAL A 226 12.59 -0.99 -15.96
C VAL A 226 13.28 -0.37 -17.18
N SER A 227 14.51 -0.78 -17.48
CA SER A 227 15.25 -0.30 -18.64
C SER A 227 14.53 -0.67 -19.94
N LYS A 228 13.99 -1.90 -20.03
CA LYS A 228 13.17 -2.36 -21.16
C LYS A 228 11.91 -1.50 -21.33
N ALA A 229 11.20 -1.23 -20.23
CA ALA A 229 10.01 -0.38 -20.24
C ALA A 229 10.30 1.04 -20.72
N LYS A 230 11.41 1.63 -20.24
CA LYS A 230 11.86 2.98 -20.67
C LYS A 230 12.20 2.99 -22.15
N GLY A 231 12.83 1.94 -22.69
CA GLY A 231 13.04 1.77 -24.13
C GLY A 231 11.75 1.68 -24.95
N LEU A 232 10.63 1.28 -24.33
CA LEU A 232 9.29 1.24 -24.92
C LEU A 232 8.48 2.54 -24.70
N GLY A 233 9.02 3.52 -23.97
CA GLY A 233 8.39 4.82 -23.73
C GLY A 233 7.82 5.04 -22.33
N ALA A 234 8.13 4.18 -21.34
CA ALA A 234 7.79 4.44 -19.94
C ALA A 234 8.58 5.64 -19.38
N ILE A 235 7.98 6.38 -18.46
CA ILE A 235 8.57 7.57 -17.85
C ILE A 235 9.56 7.16 -16.76
N ALA A 236 9.13 6.29 -15.84
CA ALA A 236 9.92 5.87 -14.68
C ALA A 236 9.55 4.45 -14.26
N GLY A 237 10.39 3.83 -13.45
CA GLY A 237 10.06 2.55 -12.85
C GLY A 237 11.02 2.16 -11.74
N GLY A 238 10.56 1.29 -10.84
CA GLY A 238 11.38 0.80 -9.74
C GLY A 238 10.65 -0.20 -8.85
N VAL A 239 11.41 -0.86 -7.98
CA VAL A 239 10.85 -1.79 -6.99
C VAL A 239 10.00 -1.03 -5.98
N SER A 240 8.79 -1.48 -5.75
CA SER A 240 7.84 -0.87 -4.82
C SER A 240 7.94 -1.48 -3.43
N GLY A 241 8.04 -0.64 -2.41
CA GLY A 241 8.15 -1.05 -1.01
C GLY A 241 9.39 -1.89 -0.74
N THR A 242 9.21 -3.04 -0.13
CA THR A 242 10.27 -4.04 0.06
C THR A 242 10.32 -5.07 -1.07
N GLY A 243 9.60 -4.81 -2.15
CA GLY A 243 9.51 -5.68 -3.31
C GLY A 243 8.58 -6.90 -3.10
N PRO A 244 8.60 -7.85 -4.04
CA PRO A 244 9.39 -7.84 -5.27
C PRO A 244 8.71 -7.15 -6.47
N ALA A 245 7.49 -6.60 -6.34
CA ALA A 245 6.85 -5.96 -7.48
C ALA A 245 7.63 -4.72 -7.95
N ILE A 246 7.74 -4.58 -9.26
CA ILE A 246 8.25 -3.39 -9.93
C ILE A 246 7.04 -2.60 -10.44
N ALA A 247 6.96 -1.33 -10.07
CA ALA A 247 5.99 -0.39 -10.61
C ALA A 247 6.64 0.43 -11.73
N ILE A 248 5.97 0.52 -12.87
CA ILE A 248 6.40 1.27 -14.04
C ILE A 248 5.34 2.31 -14.34
N VAL A 249 5.73 3.57 -14.39
CA VAL A 249 4.86 4.72 -14.63
C VAL A 249 4.97 5.11 -16.11
N CYS A 250 3.81 5.30 -16.73
CA CYS A 250 3.69 5.60 -18.17
C CYS A 250 2.76 6.79 -18.38
N GLU A 251 2.90 7.49 -19.50
CA GLU A 251 1.95 8.49 -19.93
C GLU A 251 0.52 7.91 -20.01
N PRO A 252 -0.50 8.71 -19.70
CA PRO A 252 -1.89 8.25 -19.79
C PRO A 252 -2.23 7.64 -21.16
N GLY A 253 -2.78 6.42 -21.15
CA GLY A 253 -3.19 5.71 -22.35
C GLY A 253 -2.07 4.91 -23.05
N THR A 254 -0.82 4.97 -22.59
CA THR A 254 0.31 4.24 -23.20
C THR A 254 0.63 2.92 -22.51
N GLY A 255 0.19 2.75 -21.27
CA GLY A 255 0.57 1.62 -20.41
C GLY A 255 0.28 0.25 -21.02
N ARG A 256 -0.87 0.07 -21.70
CA ARG A 256 -1.22 -1.22 -22.34
C ARG A 256 -0.20 -1.63 -23.39
N LYS A 257 0.15 -0.73 -24.29
CA LYS A 257 1.13 -0.99 -25.35
C LYS A 257 2.51 -1.34 -24.81
N ILE A 258 2.93 -0.63 -23.76
CA ILE A 258 4.21 -0.89 -23.09
C ILE A 258 4.16 -2.26 -22.39
N ALA A 259 3.08 -2.57 -21.65
CA ALA A 259 2.92 -3.86 -20.96
C ALA A 259 3.01 -5.06 -21.92
N GLU A 260 2.35 -4.99 -23.08
CA GLU A 260 2.42 -6.01 -24.14
C GLU A 260 3.86 -6.20 -24.62
N GLY A 261 4.64 -5.13 -24.75
CA GLY A 261 6.05 -5.18 -25.16
C GLY A 261 6.99 -5.75 -24.10
N LEU A 262 6.60 -5.81 -22.81
CA LEU A 262 7.46 -6.35 -21.75
C LEU A 262 7.61 -7.87 -21.82
N GLY A 263 6.58 -8.59 -22.30
CA GLY A 263 6.62 -10.05 -22.44
C GLY A 263 6.63 -10.80 -21.11
N CYS A 264 6.10 -10.21 -20.05
CA CYS A 264 5.89 -10.84 -18.75
C CYS A 264 4.46 -10.55 -18.25
N GLU A 265 4.04 -11.29 -17.24
CA GLU A 265 2.74 -11.03 -16.61
C GLU A 265 2.73 -9.66 -15.93
N THR A 266 1.68 -8.88 -16.19
CA THR A 266 1.54 -7.52 -15.69
C THR A 266 0.12 -7.24 -15.21
N ILE A 267 0.00 -6.36 -14.21
CA ILE A 267 -1.26 -5.75 -13.81
C ILE A 267 -1.23 -4.31 -14.28
N LEU A 268 -2.24 -3.91 -15.05
CA LEU A 268 -2.41 -2.52 -15.49
C LEU A 268 -3.37 -1.80 -14.56
N CYS A 269 -2.97 -0.66 -14.03
CA CYS A 269 -3.74 0.21 -13.18
C CYS A 269 -3.38 1.67 -13.45
N ARG A 270 -3.94 2.62 -12.67
CA ARG A 270 -3.70 4.05 -12.84
C ARG A 270 -3.42 4.72 -11.51
N VAL A 271 -2.73 5.85 -11.58
CA VAL A 271 -2.63 6.78 -10.45
C VAL A 271 -4.00 7.32 -10.11
N ARG A 272 -4.30 7.39 -8.81
CA ARG A 272 -5.57 7.82 -8.24
C ARG A 272 -5.44 9.12 -7.48
#